data_6130dced776120217472ed5ea9bdf141
#
_entry.id   6130dced776120217472ed5ea9bdf141
#
_cell.length_a   1.000
_cell.length_b   1.000
_cell.length_c   1.000
_cell.angle_alpha   90.00
_cell.angle_beta   90.00
_cell.angle_gamma   90.00
#
_symmetry.space_group_name_H-M   'P 1'
#
loop_
_entity.id
_entity.type
_entity.pdbx_description
1 polymer ?
#
loop_
_entity_poly.entity_id
_entity_poly.type
_entity_poly.pdbx_seq_one_letter_code
_entity_poly.pdbx_strand_id
1 'polypeptide(L)'
;MVTDDTRSRDATTDAVVSAALQKRAAHRAVFDTTLQEVFLSQRVQLRDPIGSLSKETVVYGGIYESQQVAVKIFTMAADDIRDTIGAYGAFKIECEKTMILSRRSEHIVQVLEYGDAELPEDMPEEMRQFFPLGIVPFMITERAAYGSLDGVIKRYRRLPGFDRLSLLEAVAKATDGIREAHDHHVAHRDIKPQNILVFDPDTAKIADFGIARWRSRIQREDAVMLTPRYCSPEQAFYALTGRREGLVGIKGDVYSWAVMVYEVLTGKHPFAWVTQHLRAGASGQQAMLKAVAANDRRGFVPTGDITFDSLIASCTADFHQRTEDITIANRVLRQLIGRLKLEDC
;
A
#
# COMPACT_ATOMS: atom_id res chain seq x y z
N MET A 1 41.65 39.26 -10.26
CA MET A 1 41.91 37.84 -10.50
C MET A 1 41.23 37.05 -9.40
N VAL A 2 40.00 36.66 -9.62
CA VAL A 2 39.29 35.64 -8.80
C VAL A 2 38.97 34.55 -9.77
N THR A 3 39.74 33.49 -9.74
CA THR A 3 39.70 32.38 -10.68
C THR A 3 38.85 31.24 -10.11
N ASP A 4 37.84 30.89 -10.80
CA ASP A 4 37.50 29.60 -11.41
C ASP A 4 37.65 28.33 -10.52
N ASP A 5 37.11 28.35 -9.27
CA ASP A 5 37.10 27.18 -8.38
C ASP A 5 35.69 26.53 -8.23
N THR A 6 34.67 27.08 -8.88
CA THR A 6 33.30 26.58 -8.82
C THR A 6 32.98 25.52 -9.87
N ARG A 7 33.67 25.52 -11.02
CA ARG A 7 33.45 24.54 -12.10
C ARG A 7 34.05 23.16 -11.83
N SER A 8 35.09 23.07 -11.01
CA SER A 8 35.76 21.80 -10.68
C SER A 8 34.97 20.97 -9.64
N ARG A 9 34.23 21.62 -8.76
CA ARG A 9 33.39 20.92 -7.73
C ARG A 9 32.12 20.30 -8.31
N ASP A 10 31.50 20.93 -9.29
CA ASP A 10 30.29 20.40 -9.93
C ASP A 10 30.57 19.13 -10.76
N ALA A 11 31.65 19.13 -11.54
CA ALA A 11 32.02 17.99 -12.39
C ALA A 11 32.36 16.71 -11.60
N THR A 12 33.01 16.87 -10.43
CA THR A 12 33.35 15.74 -9.55
C THR A 12 32.11 15.19 -8.83
N THR A 13 31.21 16.05 -8.44
CA THR A 13 29.93 15.66 -7.80
C THR A 13 29.02 14.94 -8.79
N ASP A 14 28.93 15.44 -10.02
CA ASP A 14 28.14 14.80 -11.09
C ASP A 14 28.73 13.43 -11.48
N ALA A 15 30.06 13.30 -11.53
CA ALA A 15 30.71 12.01 -11.80
C ALA A 15 30.46 10.97 -10.68
N VAL A 16 30.49 11.39 -9.41
CA VAL A 16 30.22 10.52 -8.25
C VAL A 16 28.75 10.09 -8.23
N VAL A 17 27.82 11.01 -8.50
CA VAL A 17 26.39 10.71 -8.58
C VAL A 17 26.11 9.76 -9.76
N SER A 18 26.73 10.00 -10.92
CA SER A 18 26.60 9.14 -12.11
C SER A 18 27.14 7.72 -11.84
N ALA A 19 28.31 7.61 -11.20
CA ALA A 19 28.87 6.30 -10.83
C ALA A 19 28.01 5.54 -9.82
N ALA A 20 27.44 6.23 -8.84
CA ALA A 20 26.51 5.63 -7.87
C ALA A 20 25.22 5.15 -8.54
N LEU A 21 24.68 5.91 -9.50
CA LEU A 21 23.50 5.52 -10.28
C LEU A 21 23.80 4.31 -11.18
N GLN A 22 24.95 4.28 -11.83
CA GLN A 22 25.38 3.13 -12.66
C GLN A 22 25.57 1.87 -11.81
N LYS A 23 26.19 1.99 -10.62
CA LYS A 23 26.34 0.86 -9.69
C LYS A 23 24.99 0.33 -9.23
N ARG A 24 24.02 1.21 -8.89
CA ARG A 24 22.64 0.81 -8.55
C ARG A 24 21.92 0.13 -9.71
N ALA A 25 22.10 0.61 -10.93
CA ALA A 25 21.52 0.00 -12.11
C ALA A 25 22.11 -1.39 -12.40
N ALA A 26 23.43 -1.56 -12.24
CA ALA A 26 24.09 -2.85 -12.39
C ALA A 26 23.64 -3.86 -11.34
N HIS A 27 23.57 -3.48 -10.06
CA HIS A 27 23.04 -4.33 -8.99
C HIS A 27 21.58 -4.73 -9.25
N ARG A 28 20.78 -3.80 -9.79
CA ARG A 28 19.40 -4.08 -10.18
C ARG A 28 19.30 -5.12 -11.30
N ALA A 29 20.14 -5.00 -12.33
CA ALA A 29 20.15 -5.95 -13.44
C ALA A 29 20.49 -7.37 -12.97
N VAL A 30 21.50 -7.51 -12.10
CA VAL A 30 21.87 -8.80 -11.50
C VAL A 30 20.69 -9.36 -10.68
N PHE A 31 20.06 -8.53 -9.86
CA PHE A 31 18.90 -8.92 -9.06
C PHE A 31 17.74 -9.43 -9.93
N ASP A 32 17.37 -8.64 -10.96
CA ASP A 32 16.26 -8.98 -11.85
C ASP A 32 16.55 -10.26 -12.65
N THR A 33 17.79 -10.46 -13.15
CA THR A 33 18.20 -11.65 -13.90
C THR A 33 18.17 -12.91 -13.02
N THR A 34 18.73 -12.84 -11.82
CA THR A 34 18.73 -13.98 -10.88
C THR A 34 17.30 -14.38 -10.51
N LEU A 35 16.42 -13.42 -10.25
CA LEU A 35 15.02 -13.73 -9.97
C LEU A 35 14.31 -14.35 -11.17
N GLN A 36 14.59 -13.90 -12.39
CA GLN A 36 14.02 -14.55 -13.59
C GLN A 36 14.42 -16.01 -13.67
N GLU A 37 15.68 -16.36 -13.44
CA GLU A 37 16.17 -17.74 -13.44
C GLU A 37 15.51 -18.58 -12.32
N VAL A 38 15.44 -18.05 -11.10
CA VAL A 38 14.79 -18.71 -9.96
C VAL A 38 13.33 -19.03 -10.26
N PHE A 39 12.59 -18.08 -10.83
CA PHE A 39 11.17 -18.24 -11.08
C PHE A 39 10.83 -19.09 -12.31
N LEU A 40 11.77 -19.33 -13.22
CA LEU A 40 11.58 -20.32 -14.28
C LEU A 40 11.35 -21.74 -13.72
N SER A 41 12.03 -22.09 -12.63
CA SER A 41 11.82 -23.37 -11.93
C SER A 41 10.43 -23.47 -11.29
N GLN A 42 9.82 -22.35 -10.95
CA GLN A 42 8.47 -22.23 -10.39
C GLN A 42 7.37 -22.13 -11.46
N ARG A 43 7.69 -22.37 -12.75
CA ARG A 43 6.77 -22.21 -13.90
C ARG A 43 6.23 -20.79 -14.06
N VAL A 44 6.96 -19.80 -13.55
CA VAL A 44 6.62 -18.39 -13.66
C VAL A 44 7.63 -17.69 -14.56
N GLN A 45 7.16 -17.10 -15.63
CA GLN A 45 7.97 -16.21 -16.45
C GLN A 45 7.83 -14.78 -15.90
N LEU A 46 8.82 -14.33 -15.10
CA LEU A 46 8.86 -12.95 -14.67
C LEU A 46 9.09 -12.00 -15.83
N ARG A 47 8.46 -10.84 -15.75
CA ARG A 47 8.57 -9.70 -16.68
C ARG A 47 9.05 -8.45 -15.94
N ASP A 48 8.70 -7.27 -16.48
CA ASP A 48 9.08 -6.01 -15.89
C ASP A 48 8.54 -5.83 -14.47
N PRO A 49 9.29 -5.15 -13.60
CA PRO A 49 8.82 -4.82 -12.27
C PRO A 49 7.63 -3.86 -12.32
N ILE A 50 6.66 -4.08 -11.45
CA ILE A 50 5.46 -3.26 -11.30
C ILE A 50 5.65 -2.34 -10.08
N GLY A 51 5.84 -1.04 -10.32
CA GLY A 51 5.99 -0.04 -9.25
C GLY A 51 7.42 0.11 -8.73
N SER A 52 7.58 0.77 -7.59
CA SER A 52 8.88 1.03 -6.98
C SER A 52 9.31 -0.12 -6.06
N LEU A 53 10.61 -0.40 -6.04
CA LEU A 53 11.22 -1.26 -5.02
C LEU A 53 10.98 -0.65 -3.63
N SER A 54 10.36 -1.43 -2.75
CA SER A 54 10.39 -1.14 -1.32
C SER A 54 11.53 -1.93 -0.66
N LYS A 55 11.87 -1.57 0.59
CA LYS A 55 12.86 -2.35 1.36
C LYS A 55 12.35 -3.75 1.73
N GLU A 56 11.04 -3.98 1.68
CA GLU A 56 10.40 -5.20 2.15
C GLU A 56 9.84 -6.07 1.03
N THR A 57 9.49 -5.47 -0.11
CA THR A 57 8.83 -6.19 -1.21
C THR A 57 9.18 -5.60 -2.57
N VAL A 58 9.24 -6.47 -3.56
CA VAL A 58 9.24 -6.07 -4.97
C VAL A 58 8.13 -6.83 -5.69
N VAL A 59 7.47 -6.16 -6.64
CA VAL A 59 6.39 -6.76 -7.42
C VAL A 59 6.79 -6.78 -8.89
N TYR A 60 6.68 -7.95 -9.51
CA TYR A 60 6.89 -8.14 -10.96
C TYR A 60 5.58 -8.47 -11.65
N GLY A 61 5.46 -8.05 -12.90
CA GLY A 61 4.54 -8.70 -13.82
C GLY A 61 5.07 -10.10 -14.19
N GLY A 62 4.19 -11.00 -14.57
CA GLY A 62 4.60 -12.32 -14.99
C GLY A 62 3.55 -13.04 -15.80
N ILE A 63 3.91 -14.22 -16.27
CA ILE A 63 3.02 -15.21 -16.84
C ILE A 63 3.11 -16.47 -15.98
N TYR A 64 1.97 -16.94 -15.50
CA TYR A 64 1.82 -18.18 -14.75
C TYR A 64 0.61 -18.93 -15.32
N GLU A 65 0.80 -20.21 -15.71
CA GLU A 65 -0.24 -21.03 -16.35
C GLU A 65 -0.98 -20.30 -17.50
N SER A 66 -0.21 -19.61 -18.35
CA SER A 66 -0.72 -18.82 -19.49
C SER A 66 -1.54 -17.57 -19.12
N GLN A 67 -1.62 -17.22 -17.84
CA GLN A 67 -2.31 -16.02 -17.37
C GLN A 67 -1.32 -14.91 -17.00
N GLN A 68 -1.73 -13.66 -17.22
CA GLN A 68 -0.99 -12.51 -16.71
C GLN A 68 -1.17 -12.41 -15.20
N VAL A 69 -0.06 -12.34 -14.46
CA VAL A 69 -0.05 -12.32 -13.00
C VAL A 69 0.79 -11.17 -12.46
N ALA A 70 0.61 -10.87 -11.18
CA ALA A 70 1.54 -10.10 -10.38
C ALA A 70 2.24 -11.04 -9.40
N VAL A 71 3.57 -10.96 -9.35
CA VAL A 71 4.41 -11.78 -8.46
C VAL A 71 5.02 -10.86 -7.41
N LYS A 72 4.52 -10.95 -6.18
CA LYS A 72 5.02 -10.21 -5.03
C LYS A 72 6.12 -11.05 -4.37
N ILE A 73 7.33 -10.53 -4.39
CA ILE A 73 8.51 -11.14 -3.78
C ILE A 73 8.82 -10.39 -2.50
N PHE A 74 8.98 -11.13 -1.41
CA PHE A 74 9.30 -10.57 -0.11
C PHE A 74 10.80 -10.58 0.10
N THR A 75 11.40 -9.38 0.24
CA THR A 75 12.82 -9.22 0.53
C THR A 75 13.03 -9.21 2.05
N MET A 76 13.93 -10.04 2.52
CA MET A 76 14.18 -10.27 3.95
C MET A 76 15.41 -9.51 4.46
N ALA A 77 15.72 -8.37 3.85
CA ALA A 77 16.86 -7.56 4.27
C ALA A 77 16.65 -7.02 5.70
N ALA A 78 17.20 -7.70 6.68
CA ALA A 78 17.21 -7.31 8.07
C ALA A 78 18.63 -7.43 8.64
N ASP A 79 18.95 -6.56 9.59
CA ASP A 79 20.27 -6.55 10.25
C ASP A 79 20.44 -7.73 11.22
N ASP A 80 19.35 -8.38 11.64
CA ASP A 80 19.32 -9.54 12.54
C ASP A 80 18.51 -10.70 11.94
N ILE A 81 19.07 -11.91 12.02
CA ILE A 81 18.44 -13.14 11.53
C ILE A 81 17.11 -13.44 12.24
N ARG A 82 16.97 -13.08 13.52
CA ARG A 82 15.73 -13.27 14.28
C ARG A 82 14.61 -12.40 13.73
N ASP A 83 14.92 -11.16 13.35
CA ASP A 83 13.98 -10.25 12.71
C ASP A 83 13.57 -10.76 11.34
N THR A 84 14.53 -11.31 10.57
CA THR A 84 14.29 -11.95 9.29
C THR A 84 13.30 -13.12 9.42
N ILE A 85 13.51 -14.02 10.37
CA ILE A 85 12.64 -15.19 10.62
C ILE A 85 11.24 -14.70 11.04
N GLY A 86 11.15 -13.69 11.92
CA GLY A 86 9.88 -13.11 12.35
C GLY A 86 9.10 -12.46 11.20
N ALA A 87 9.78 -11.72 10.34
CA ALA A 87 9.20 -11.08 9.18
C ALA A 87 8.72 -12.12 8.12
N TYR A 88 9.52 -13.15 7.88
CA TYR A 88 9.15 -14.28 7.03
C TYR A 88 7.90 -15.01 7.53
N GLY A 89 7.84 -15.37 8.83
CA GLY A 89 6.67 -15.99 9.41
C GLY A 89 5.41 -15.14 9.31
N ALA A 90 5.56 -13.82 9.47
CA ALA A 90 4.46 -12.87 9.28
C ALA A 90 3.97 -12.81 7.83
N PHE A 91 4.89 -12.85 6.86
CA PHE A 91 4.55 -12.90 5.42
C PHE A 91 3.78 -14.19 5.07
N LYS A 92 4.21 -15.35 5.55
CA LYS A 92 3.49 -16.64 5.34
C LYS A 92 2.06 -16.57 5.85
N ILE A 93 1.85 -16.03 7.06
CA ILE A 93 0.52 -15.85 7.63
C ILE A 93 -0.34 -14.88 6.78
N GLU A 94 0.26 -13.81 6.24
CA GLU A 94 -0.43 -12.89 5.32
C GLU A 94 -0.89 -13.62 4.05
N CYS A 95 0.00 -14.38 3.42
CA CYS A 95 -0.31 -15.16 2.22
C CYS A 95 -1.46 -16.14 2.46
N GLU A 96 -1.38 -16.94 3.54
CA GLU A 96 -2.40 -17.91 3.89
C GLU A 96 -3.77 -17.26 4.12
N LYS A 97 -3.82 -16.22 4.93
CA LYS A 97 -5.08 -15.51 5.21
C LYS A 97 -5.65 -14.84 3.97
N THR A 98 -4.80 -14.19 3.17
CA THR A 98 -5.26 -13.54 1.93
C THR A 98 -5.79 -14.59 0.96
N MET A 99 -5.14 -15.74 0.82
CA MET A 99 -5.62 -16.84 -0.01
C MET A 99 -6.99 -17.35 0.46
N ILE A 100 -7.18 -17.54 1.76
CA ILE A 100 -8.48 -17.98 2.30
C ILE A 100 -9.57 -16.96 2.01
N LEU A 101 -9.32 -15.67 2.25
CA LEU A 101 -10.28 -14.60 2.04
C LEU A 101 -10.59 -14.40 0.55
N SER A 102 -9.58 -14.46 -0.32
CA SER A 102 -9.76 -14.27 -1.76
C SER A 102 -10.60 -15.35 -2.44
N ARG A 103 -10.68 -16.55 -1.84
CA ARG A 103 -11.59 -17.63 -2.28
C ARG A 103 -13.04 -17.42 -1.86
N ARG A 104 -13.29 -16.50 -0.93
CA ARG A 104 -14.62 -16.19 -0.39
C ARG A 104 -15.27 -14.98 -1.03
N SER A 105 -14.46 -14.07 -1.56
CA SER A 105 -14.95 -12.81 -2.12
C SER A 105 -14.21 -12.44 -3.40
N GLU A 106 -14.98 -12.20 -4.47
CA GLU A 106 -14.46 -11.66 -5.74
C GLU A 106 -13.93 -10.21 -5.61
N HIS A 107 -14.21 -9.54 -4.50
CA HIS A 107 -13.75 -8.18 -4.21
C HIS A 107 -12.41 -8.13 -3.46
N ILE A 108 -11.79 -9.28 -3.24
CA ILE A 108 -10.43 -9.43 -2.71
C ILE A 108 -9.55 -9.96 -3.84
N VAL A 109 -8.36 -9.39 -4.00
CA VAL A 109 -7.40 -9.84 -5.02
C VAL A 109 -7.11 -11.32 -4.85
N GLN A 110 -7.33 -12.10 -5.91
CA GLN A 110 -7.17 -13.54 -5.88
C GLN A 110 -5.69 -13.92 -5.75
N VAL A 111 -5.38 -14.72 -4.75
CA VAL A 111 -4.09 -15.39 -4.61
C VAL A 111 -4.15 -16.72 -5.34
N LEU A 112 -3.31 -16.88 -6.34
CA LEU A 112 -3.22 -18.09 -7.15
C LEU A 112 -2.29 -19.11 -6.50
N GLU A 113 -1.12 -18.64 -6.04
CA GLU A 113 -0.11 -19.46 -5.38
C GLU A 113 0.73 -18.60 -4.41
N TYR A 114 1.33 -19.22 -3.41
CA TYR A 114 2.41 -18.65 -2.62
C TYR A 114 3.36 -19.76 -2.16
N GLY A 115 4.62 -19.41 -1.96
CA GLY A 115 5.63 -20.38 -1.58
C GLY A 115 7.00 -19.75 -1.38
N ASP A 116 7.98 -20.63 -1.45
CA ASP A 116 9.39 -20.28 -1.34
C ASP A 116 10.10 -20.91 -2.55
N ALA A 117 10.83 -20.10 -3.30
CA ALA A 117 11.73 -20.57 -4.33
C ALA A 117 13.15 -20.66 -3.77
N GLU A 118 13.85 -21.76 -4.04
CA GLU A 118 15.23 -21.94 -3.60
C GLU A 118 16.17 -21.08 -4.45
N LEU A 119 17.12 -20.44 -3.81
CA LEU A 119 18.19 -19.73 -4.49
C LEU A 119 19.31 -20.69 -4.88
N PRO A 120 19.92 -20.54 -6.05
CA PRO A 120 21.10 -21.32 -6.45
C PRO A 120 22.25 -21.15 -5.45
N GLU A 121 23.04 -22.22 -5.23
CA GLU A 121 24.19 -22.19 -4.31
C GLU A 121 25.27 -21.18 -4.74
N ASP A 122 25.42 -20.99 -6.06
CA ASP A 122 26.38 -20.08 -6.71
C ASP A 122 25.85 -18.67 -6.92
N MET A 123 24.74 -18.31 -6.26
CA MET A 123 24.15 -16.98 -6.43
C MET A 123 25.11 -15.85 -6.05
N PRO A 124 24.97 -14.67 -6.70
CA PRO A 124 25.73 -13.49 -6.36
C PRO A 124 25.58 -13.08 -4.89
N GLU A 125 26.66 -12.62 -4.25
CA GLU A 125 26.66 -12.20 -2.83
C GLU A 125 25.65 -11.08 -2.56
N GLU A 126 25.41 -10.22 -3.55
CA GLU A 126 24.39 -9.15 -3.49
C GLU A 126 22.99 -9.70 -3.23
N MET A 127 22.66 -10.92 -3.72
CA MET A 127 21.37 -11.56 -3.50
C MET A 127 21.22 -12.06 -2.07
N ARG A 128 22.32 -12.51 -1.42
CA ARG A 128 22.31 -12.98 -0.03
C ARG A 128 21.85 -11.91 0.95
N GLN A 129 22.13 -10.64 0.66
CA GLN A 129 21.68 -9.51 1.48
C GLN A 129 20.17 -9.36 1.49
N PHE A 130 19.49 -9.73 0.39
CA PHE A 130 18.03 -9.67 0.29
C PHE A 130 17.35 -10.97 0.71
N PHE A 131 18.06 -12.09 0.63
CA PHE A 131 17.51 -13.41 0.90
C PHE A 131 18.46 -14.25 1.78
N PRO A 132 18.70 -13.82 3.03
CA PRO A 132 19.69 -14.43 3.92
C PRO A 132 19.36 -15.87 4.33
N LEU A 133 18.12 -16.32 4.12
CA LEU A 133 17.70 -17.70 4.38
C LEU A 133 17.92 -18.64 3.19
N GLY A 134 18.48 -18.17 2.07
CA GLY A 134 18.67 -18.96 0.86
C GLY A 134 17.37 -19.28 0.09
N ILE A 135 16.28 -18.62 0.45
CA ILE A 135 14.96 -18.77 -0.20
C ILE A 135 14.40 -17.42 -0.60
N VAL A 136 13.58 -17.41 -1.64
CA VAL A 136 12.83 -16.26 -2.14
C VAL A 136 11.35 -16.48 -1.85
N PRO A 137 10.80 -15.91 -0.78
CA PRO A 137 9.37 -16.01 -0.49
C PRO A 137 8.56 -15.19 -1.49
N PHE A 138 7.48 -15.78 -2.00
CA PHE A 138 6.66 -15.15 -3.03
C PHE A 138 5.17 -15.39 -2.85
N MET A 139 4.37 -14.53 -3.48
CA MET A 139 2.94 -14.69 -3.66
C MET A 139 2.57 -14.28 -5.08
N ILE A 140 1.86 -15.17 -5.80
CA ILE A 140 1.34 -14.94 -7.14
C ILE A 140 -0.13 -14.58 -7.03
N THR A 141 -0.50 -13.46 -7.64
CA THR A 141 -1.89 -12.97 -7.66
C THR A 141 -2.36 -12.67 -9.07
N GLU A 142 -3.67 -12.59 -9.26
CA GLU A 142 -4.24 -12.00 -10.48
C GLU A 142 -3.69 -10.58 -10.69
N ARG A 143 -3.58 -10.17 -11.96
CA ARG A 143 -3.01 -8.88 -12.33
C ARG A 143 -4.09 -7.87 -12.65
N ALA A 144 -4.10 -6.75 -11.94
CA ALA A 144 -4.96 -5.61 -12.23
C ALA A 144 -4.50 -4.87 -13.49
N ALA A 145 -5.39 -4.69 -14.46
CA ALA A 145 -5.08 -4.05 -15.74
C ALA A 145 -4.66 -2.59 -15.60
N TYR A 146 -5.22 -1.88 -14.63
CA TYR A 146 -4.97 -0.45 -14.42
C TYR A 146 -4.05 -0.17 -13.21
N GLY A 147 -3.61 -1.21 -12.50
CA GLY A 147 -2.76 -1.09 -11.32
C GLY A 147 -3.52 -0.56 -10.10
N SER A 148 -2.86 0.21 -9.24
CA SER A 148 -3.49 0.72 -8.02
C SER A 148 -4.39 1.94 -8.27
N LEU A 149 -5.39 2.13 -7.39
CA LEU A 149 -6.27 3.30 -7.40
C LEU A 149 -5.48 4.62 -7.27
N ASP A 150 -4.38 4.63 -6.50
CA ASP A 150 -3.48 5.78 -6.42
C ASP A 150 -2.91 6.17 -7.79
N GLY A 151 -2.48 5.18 -8.57
CA GLY A 151 -2.00 5.39 -9.94
C GLY A 151 -3.12 5.84 -10.88
N VAL A 152 -4.33 5.31 -10.71
CA VAL A 152 -5.49 5.71 -11.51
C VAL A 152 -5.94 7.12 -11.16
N ILE A 153 -6.05 7.50 -9.89
CA ILE A 153 -6.41 8.86 -9.45
C ILE A 153 -5.50 9.93 -10.09
N LYS A 154 -4.21 9.65 -10.21
CA LYS A 154 -3.23 10.58 -10.80
C LYS A 154 -3.40 10.80 -12.31
N ARG A 155 -4.06 9.87 -13.01
CA ARG A 155 -4.14 9.86 -14.49
C ARG A 155 -5.56 9.63 -15.04
N TYR A 156 -6.60 9.46 -14.23
CA TYR A 156 -7.94 9.05 -14.69
C TYR A 156 -8.51 9.95 -15.77
N ARG A 157 -8.26 11.26 -15.72
CA ARG A 157 -8.70 12.22 -16.76
C ARG A 157 -8.16 11.93 -18.18
N ARG A 158 -7.12 11.08 -18.27
CA ARG A 158 -6.48 10.64 -19.53
C ARG A 158 -6.83 9.20 -19.88
N LEU A 159 -7.59 8.51 -19.02
CA LEU A 159 -7.97 7.11 -19.22
C LEU A 159 -9.42 7.05 -19.70
N PRO A 160 -9.68 6.42 -20.87
CA PRO A 160 -11.05 6.23 -21.35
C PRO A 160 -11.89 5.45 -20.34
N GLY A 161 -13.14 5.89 -20.15
CA GLY A 161 -14.10 5.26 -19.23
C GLY A 161 -13.89 5.57 -17.75
N PHE A 162 -12.88 6.38 -17.38
CA PHE A 162 -12.65 6.80 -16.01
C PHE A 162 -13.12 8.24 -15.78
N ASP A 163 -13.97 8.40 -14.79
CA ASP A 163 -14.36 9.65 -14.18
C ASP A 163 -14.38 9.52 -12.66
N ARG A 164 -14.81 10.53 -11.95
CA ARG A 164 -14.88 10.50 -10.49
C ARG A 164 -15.91 9.49 -10.00
N LEU A 165 -16.99 9.33 -10.72
CA LEU A 165 -18.08 8.44 -10.37
C LEU A 165 -17.63 6.96 -10.45
N SER A 166 -17.00 6.58 -11.56
CA SER A 166 -16.43 5.23 -11.71
C SER A 166 -15.39 4.91 -10.63
N LEU A 167 -14.57 5.89 -10.22
CA LEU A 167 -13.63 5.70 -9.10
C LEU A 167 -14.35 5.44 -7.77
N LEU A 168 -15.47 6.12 -7.51
CA LEU A 168 -16.27 5.87 -6.30
C LEU A 168 -16.93 4.49 -6.36
N GLU A 169 -17.41 4.05 -7.52
CA GLU A 169 -17.94 2.71 -7.73
C GLU A 169 -16.89 1.63 -7.50
N ALA A 170 -15.70 1.81 -8.05
CA ALA A 170 -14.55 0.93 -7.81
C ALA A 170 -14.24 0.82 -6.32
N VAL A 171 -14.22 1.95 -5.58
CA VAL A 171 -14.02 1.96 -4.13
C VAL A 171 -15.16 1.23 -3.41
N ALA A 172 -16.42 1.44 -3.81
CA ALA A 172 -17.56 0.78 -3.19
C ALA A 172 -17.51 -0.75 -3.37
N LYS A 173 -17.06 -1.25 -4.54
CA LYS A 173 -16.84 -2.69 -4.77
C LYS A 173 -15.67 -3.24 -3.92
N ALA A 174 -14.54 -2.54 -3.88
CA ALA A 174 -13.43 -2.94 -3.01
C ALA A 174 -13.81 -2.95 -1.52
N THR A 175 -14.75 -2.08 -1.11
CA THR A 175 -15.28 -2.05 0.26
C THR A 175 -16.06 -3.32 0.61
N ASP A 176 -16.69 -3.99 -0.36
CA ASP A 176 -17.33 -5.30 -0.12
C ASP A 176 -16.30 -6.37 0.25
N GLY A 177 -15.08 -6.29 -0.29
CA GLY A 177 -13.95 -7.14 0.12
C GLY A 177 -13.46 -6.82 1.55
N ILE A 178 -13.44 -5.55 1.93
CA ILE A 178 -13.12 -5.15 3.31
C ILE A 178 -14.19 -5.68 4.27
N ARG A 179 -15.46 -5.57 3.91
CA ARG A 179 -16.58 -6.11 4.69
C ARG A 179 -16.42 -7.62 4.89
N GLU A 180 -16.15 -8.37 3.83
CA GLU A 180 -15.91 -9.82 3.92
C GLU A 180 -14.81 -10.17 4.93
N ALA A 181 -13.70 -9.42 4.91
CA ALA A 181 -12.62 -9.62 5.87
C ALA A 181 -13.07 -9.29 7.31
N HIS A 182 -13.84 -8.21 7.50
CA HIS A 182 -14.38 -7.83 8.81
C HIS A 182 -15.38 -8.87 9.36
N ASP A 183 -16.22 -9.43 8.51
CA ASP A 183 -17.16 -10.52 8.88
C ASP A 183 -16.40 -11.77 9.39
N HIS A 184 -15.16 -11.95 8.95
CA HIS A 184 -14.25 -12.99 9.43
C HIS A 184 -13.27 -12.52 10.52
N HIS A 185 -13.54 -11.38 11.16
CA HIS A 185 -12.74 -10.77 12.21
C HIS A 185 -11.28 -10.48 11.78
N VAL A 186 -11.06 -10.24 10.48
CA VAL A 186 -9.76 -9.85 9.92
C VAL A 186 -9.77 -8.36 9.59
N ALA A 187 -9.02 -7.57 10.35
CA ALA A 187 -8.77 -6.16 10.02
C ALA A 187 -7.64 -6.06 8.99
N HIS A 188 -7.80 -5.16 8.03
CA HIS A 188 -6.82 -4.91 6.95
C HIS A 188 -5.59 -4.13 7.46
N ARG A 189 -5.80 -3.07 8.25
CA ARG A 189 -4.80 -2.23 8.93
C ARG A 189 -3.93 -1.34 8.04
N ASP A 190 -4.11 -1.37 6.72
CA ASP A 190 -3.38 -0.53 5.77
C ASP A 190 -4.28 -0.14 4.58
N ILE A 191 -5.53 0.28 4.86
CA ILE A 191 -6.44 0.74 3.81
C ILE A 191 -5.96 2.07 3.26
N LYS A 192 -5.72 2.09 1.94
CA LYS A 192 -5.22 3.25 1.20
C LYS A 192 -5.39 3.01 -0.31
N PRO A 193 -5.34 4.06 -1.16
CA PRO A 193 -5.48 3.89 -2.60
C PRO A 193 -4.44 2.97 -3.26
N GLN A 194 -3.25 2.81 -2.66
CA GLN A 194 -2.22 1.90 -3.18
C GLN A 194 -2.61 0.42 -3.06
N ASN A 195 -3.46 0.09 -2.08
CA ASN A 195 -3.91 -1.28 -1.79
C ASN A 195 -5.29 -1.60 -2.39
N ILE A 196 -5.87 -0.68 -3.16
CA ILE A 196 -7.04 -0.93 -4.01
C ILE A 196 -6.54 -1.12 -5.44
N LEU A 197 -6.73 -2.30 -6.01
CA LEU A 197 -6.28 -2.63 -7.36
C LEU A 197 -7.46 -2.56 -8.33
N VAL A 198 -7.27 -1.85 -9.46
CA VAL A 198 -8.32 -1.52 -10.42
C VAL A 198 -8.20 -2.44 -11.64
N PHE A 199 -9.24 -3.21 -11.89
CA PHE A 199 -9.33 -4.18 -12.98
C PHE A 199 -10.07 -3.59 -14.18
N ASP A 200 -11.15 -2.85 -13.93
CA ASP A 200 -11.96 -2.11 -14.89
C ASP A 200 -12.33 -0.75 -14.31
N PRO A 201 -12.87 0.19 -15.09
CA PRO A 201 -13.21 1.53 -14.60
C PRO A 201 -14.06 1.56 -13.33
N ASP A 202 -14.99 0.61 -13.20
CA ASP A 202 -15.91 0.49 -12.07
C ASP A 202 -15.63 -0.75 -11.19
N THR A 203 -14.55 -1.48 -11.43
CA THR A 203 -14.23 -2.72 -10.72
C THR A 203 -12.85 -2.64 -10.08
N ALA A 204 -12.84 -2.68 -8.75
CA ALA A 204 -11.61 -2.76 -7.98
C ALA A 204 -11.73 -3.78 -6.85
N LYS A 205 -10.59 -4.29 -6.42
CA LYS A 205 -10.45 -5.26 -5.34
C LYS A 205 -9.45 -4.78 -4.31
N ILE A 206 -9.69 -5.14 -3.05
CA ILE A 206 -8.72 -4.88 -1.98
C ILE A 206 -7.59 -5.90 -2.04
N ALA A 207 -6.35 -5.43 -1.82
CA ALA A 207 -5.12 -6.21 -1.80
C ALA A 207 -4.28 -5.90 -0.57
N ASP A 208 -3.26 -6.70 -0.31
CA ASP A 208 -2.23 -6.45 0.71
C ASP A 208 -2.79 -6.25 2.12
N PHE A 209 -3.37 -7.32 2.68
CA PHE A 209 -3.76 -7.35 4.08
C PHE A 209 -2.53 -7.17 4.98
N GLY A 210 -2.38 -6.00 5.60
CA GLY A 210 -1.19 -5.56 6.34
C GLY A 210 -0.88 -6.31 7.64
N ILE A 211 -1.24 -7.60 7.73
CA ILE A 211 -1.10 -8.44 8.92
C ILE A 211 0.37 -8.63 9.30
N ALA A 212 1.21 -8.85 8.29
CA ALA A 212 2.65 -9.05 8.47
C ALA A 212 3.34 -7.76 8.95
N ARG A 213 3.03 -6.64 8.34
CA ARG A 213 3.59 -5.33 8.69
C ARG A 213 3.29 -4.93 10.13
N TRP A 214 2.11 -5.28 10.64
CA TRP A 214 1.72 -4.97 12.01
C TRP A 214 2.49 -5.78 13.04
N ARG A 215 2.74 -7.08 12.78
CA ARG A 215 3.46 -7.96 13.72
C ARG A 215 4.96 -7.66 13.76
N SER A 216 5.61 -7.45 12.61
CA SER A 216 7.04 -7.13 12.57
C SER A 216 7.35 -5.76 13.19
N ARG A 217 6.42 -4.81 13.13
CA ARG A 217 6.57 -3.47 13.73
C ARG A 217 6.39 -3.45 15.25
N ILE A 218 5.63 -4.38 15.81
CA ILE A 218 5.46 -4.50 17.28
C ILE A 218 6.78 -4.89 17.96
N GLN A 219 7.68 -5.53 17.26
CA GLN A 219 8.95 -6.04 17.79
C GLN A 219 10.14 -5.08 17.60
N ARG A 220 9.99 -4.00 16.81
CA ARG A 220 11.05 -3.02 16.54
C ARG A 220 10.71 -1.67 17.16
N GLU A 221 11.54 -1.19 18.06
CA GLU A 221 11.42 0.14 18.68
C GLU A 221 11.58 1.29 17.66
N ASP A 222 12.19 1.04 16.48
CA ASP A 222 12.59 2.10 15.52
C ASP A 222 11.81 2.13 14.20
N ALA A 223 10.85 1.23 13.94
CA ALA A 223 10.27 1.10 12.61
C ALA A 223 8.85 1.68 12.48
N VAL A 224 8.74 3.01 12.45
CA VAL A 224 7.51 3.69 12.04
C VAL A 224 7.44 3.76 10.50
N MET A 225 7.11 2.64 9.84
CA MET A 225 6.80 2.61 8.40
C MET A 225 5.28 2.55 8.13
N LEU A 226 4.51 3.35 8.88
CA LEU A 226 3.12 3.62 8.52
C LEU A 226 3.08 4.54 7.30
N THR A 227 2.04 4.39 6.47
CA THR A 227 1.69 5.45 5.52
C THR A 227 0.91 6.51 6.31
N PRO A 228 1.55 7.60 6.80
CA PRO A 228 0.94 8.49 7.79
C PRO A 228 -0.37 9.12 7.34
N ARG A 229 -0.54 9.23 6.01
CA ARG A 229 -1.69 9.92 5.40
C ARG A 229 -3.04 9.25 5.67
N TYR A 230 -3.06 7.91 5.76
CA TYR A 230 -4.30 7.15 5.89
C TYR A 230 -4.43 6.40 7.20
N CYS A 231 -3.40 6.41 8.05
CA CYS A 231 -3.45 5.70 9.32
C CYS A 231 -4.50 6.31 10.26
N SER A 232 -5.06 5.49 11.14
CA SER A 232 -5.99 5.96 12.15
C SER A 232 -5.26 6.67 13.30
N PRO A 233 -5.95 7.52 14.10
CA PRO A 233 -5.35 8.22 15.23
C PRO A 233 -4.63 7.30 16.21
N GLU A 234 -5.20 6.14 16.52
CA GLU A 234 -4.60 5.15 17.41
C GLU A 234 -3.35 4.49 16.80
N GLN A 235 -3.30 4.32 15.47
CA GLN A 235 -2.09 3.87 14.77
C GLN A 235 -1.00 4.95 14.82
N ALA A 236 -1.38 6.20 14.55
CA ALA A 236 -0.45 7.34 14.62
C ALA A 236 0.09 7.55 16.03
N PHE A 237 -0.76 7.45 17.06
CA PHE A 237 -0.36 7.54 18.45
C PHE A 237 0.64 6.44 18.83
N TYR A 238 0.33 5.20 18.45
CA TYR A 238 1.26 4.08 18.66
C TYR A 238 2.61 4.34 17.98
N ALA A 239 2.59 4.82 16.73
CA ALA A 239 3.80 5.13 15.99
C ALA A 239 4.67 6.22 16.63
N LEU A 240 4.06 7.17 17.32
CA LEU A 240 4.75 8.27 18.00
C LEU A 240 5.27 7.90 19.39
N THR A 241 4.61 6.99 20.10
CA THR A 241 4.83 6.77 21.53
C THR A 241 5.26 5.36 21.90
N GLY A 242 5.12 4.40 21.01
CA GLY A 242 5.27 2.96 21.31
C GLY A 242 4.16 2.41 22.23
N ARG A 243 3.22 3.24 22.68
CA ARG A 243 2.15 2.84 23.61
C ARG A 243 0.86 2.52 22.85
N ARG A 244 0.19 1.44 23.25
CA ARG A 244 -1.10 1.06 22.69
C ARG A 244 -2.23 1.79 23.42
N GLU A 245 -2.93 2.66 22.72
CA GLU A 245 -4.23 3.15 23.12
C GLU A 245 -5.29 2.55 22.19
N GLY A 246 -6.01 1.56 22.69
CA GLY A 246 -7.04 0.86 21.92
C GLY A 246 -6.48 -0.31 21.06
N LEU A 247 -7.42 -1.09 20.52
CA LEU A 247 -7.10 -2.17 19.58
C LEU A 247 -7.14 -1.61 18.17
N VAL A 248 -5.99 -1.56 17.51
CA VAL A 248 -5.92 -1.27 16.06
C VAL A 248 -6.59 -2.43 15.32
N GLY A 249 -7.83 -2.26 14.97
CA GLY A 249 -8.68 -3.27 14.37
C GLY A 249 -9.61 -2.66 13.31
N ILE A 250 -10.82 -3.22 13.24
CA ILE A 250 -11.86 -2.84 12.27
C ILE A 250 -12.17 -1.34 12.30
N LYS A 251 -12.23 -0.72 13.49
CA LYS A 251 -12.44 0.74 13.61
C LYS A 251 -11.33 1.58 12.96
N GLY A 252 -10.09 1.09 13.00
CA GLY A 252 -8.97 1.74 12.29
C GLY A 252 -9.15 1.68 10.78
N ASP A 253 -9.63 0.55 10.26
CA ASP A 253 -9.94 0.39 8.84
C ASP A 253 -11.05 1.34 8.38
N VAL A 254 -12.10 1.50 9.18
CA VAL A 254 -13.19 2.45 8.88
C VAL A 254 -12.69 3.88 8.80
N TYR A 255 -11.78 4.29 9.69
CA TYR A 255 -11.15 5.60 9.62
C TYR A 255 -10.34 5.77 8.32
N SER A 256 -9.46 4.82 8.03
CA SER A 256 -8.61 4.86 6.84
C SER A 256 -9.45 4.87 5.55
N TRP A 257 -10.53 4.08 5.51
CA TRP A 257 -11.52 4.07 4.44
C TRP A 257 -12.15 5.45 4.24
N ALA A 258 -12.61 6.10 5.32
CA ALA A 258 -13.25 7.41 5.24
C ALA A 258 -12.30 8.50 4.71
N VAL A 259 -11.03 8.49 5.14
CA VAL A 259 -10.00 9.40 4.61
C VAL A 259 -9.82 9.17 3.10
N MET A 260 -9.75 7.92 2.65
CA MET A 260 -9.60 7.57 1.25
C MET A 260 -10.83 7.99 0.42
N VAL A 261 -12.05 7.68 0.86
CA VAL A 261 -13.28 8.04 0.15
C VAL A 261 -13.44 9.57 0.06
N TYR A 262 -13.14 10.28 1.14
CA TYR A 262 -13.13 11.73 1.13
C TYR A 262 -12.17 12.30 0.08
N GLU A 263 -10.94 11.76 -0.01
CA GLU A 263 -9.95 12.20 -1.00
C GLU A 263 -10.41 11.90 -2.43
N VAL A 264 -10.98 10.72 -2.69
CA VAL A 264 -11.51 10.35 -4.01
C VAL A 264 -12.64 11.28 -4.42
N LEU A 265 -13.59 11.56 -3.51
CA LEU A 265 -14.73 12.43 -3.81
C LEU A 265 -14.32 13.88 -4.01
N THR A 266 -13.49 14.43 -3.13
CA THR A 266 -13.16 15.87 -3.13
C THR A 266 -11.94 16.21 -3.99
N GLY A 267 -11.11 15.21 -4.31
CA GLY A 267 -9.81 15.40 -4.96
C GLY A 267 -8.76 16.03 -4.04
N LYS A 268 -9.04 16.14 -2.73
CA LYS A 268 -8.15 16.75 -1.73
C LYS A 268 -7.99 15.84 -0.52
N HIS A 269 -6.75 15.54 -0.17
CA HIS A 269 -6.47 14.81 1.06
C HIS A 269 -6.72 15.70 2.30
N PRO A 270 -7.45 15.23 3.34
CA PRO A 270 -7.85 16.08 4.47
C PRO A 270 -6.67 16.61 5.30
N PHE A 271 -5.52 15.94 5.24
CA PHE A 271 -4.30 16.37 5.92
C PHE A 271 -3.27 17.02 4.98
N ALA A 272 -3.64 17.41 3.75
CA ALA A 272 -2.72 18.07 2.79
C ALA A 272 -2.11 19.36 3.35
N TRP A 273 -2.84 20.11 4.19
CA TRP A 273 -2.38 21.33 4.84
C TRP A 273 -1.15 21.14 5.73
N VAL A 274 -0.95 19.94 6.31
CA VAL A 274 0.20 19.63 7.19
C VAL A 274 1.52 19.72 6.44
N THR A 275 1.52 19.31 5.16
CA THR A 275 2.75 19.19 4.36
C THR A 275 2.96 20.34 3.38
N GLN A 276 2.02 21.29 3.27
CA GLN A 276 2.12 22.40 2.33
C GLN A 276 3.37 23.28 2.53
N HIS A 277 3.89 23.35 3.75
CA HIS A 277 5.03 24.20 4.11
C HIS A 277 6.26 23.37 4.57
N LEU A 278 6.18 22.04 4.53
CA LEU A 278 7.26 21.17 4.97
C LEU A 278 7.94 20.50 3.76
N ARG A 279 9.27 20.45 3.78
CA ARG A 279 10.02 19.66 2.81
C ARG A 279 9.69 18.17 3.01
N ALA A 280 9.64 17.41 1.90
CA ALA A 280 9.50 15.95 1.98
C ALA A 280 10.64 15.36 2.82
N GLY A 281 10.30 14.47 3.78
CA GLY A 281 11.27 13.84 4.67
C GLY A 281 10.69 13.47 6.03
N ALA A 282 11.56 13.05 6.94
CA ALA A 282 11.18 12.58 8.28
C ALA A 282 10.36 13.60 9.09
N SER A 283 10.70 14.91 8.99
CA SER A 283 9.96 15.99 9.67
C SER A 283 8.52 16.12 9.18
N GLY A 284 8.27 15.96 7.88
CA GLY A 284 6.93 15.98 7.30
C GLY A 284 6.09 14.79 7.73
N GLN A 285 6.69 13.59 7.78
CA GLN A 285 6.03 12.38 8.27
C GLN A 285 5.65 12.49 9.75
N GLN A 286 6.56 12.99 10.57
CA GLN A 286 6.29 13.17 12.00
C GLN A 286 5.20 14.21 12.26
N ALA A 287 5.18 15.33 11.51
CA ALA A 287 4.12 16.33 11.60
C ALA A 287 2.76 15.74 11.19
N MET A 288 2.73 14.92 10.13
CA MET A 288 1.53 14.21 9.71
C MET A 288 1.02 13.27 10.81
N LEU A 289 1.90 12.45 11.39
CA LEU A 289 1.52 11.54 12.47
C LEU A 289 0.97 12.30 13.69
N LYS A 290 1.55 13.44 14.05
CA LYS A 290 1.05 14.28 15.15
C LYS A 290 -0.34 14.84 14.87
N ALA A 291 -0.59 15.32 13.65
CA ALA A 291 -1.90 15.85 13.25
C ALA A 291 -2.96 14.73 13.24
N VAL A 292 -2.62 13.55 12.72
CA VAL A 292 -3.53 12.40 12.71
C VAL A 292 -3.78 11.88 14.14
N ALA A 293 -2.74 11.73 14.96
CA ALA A 293 -2.88 11.28 16.36
C ALA A 293 -3.76 12.22 17.20
N ALA A 294 -3.69 13.52 16.93
CA ALA A 294 -4.56 14.53 17.56
C ALA A 294 -5.98 14.54 16.98
N ASN A 295 -6.29 13.69 16.01
CA ASN A 295 -7.53 13.68 15.25
C ASN A 295 -7.92 15.08 14.75
N ASP A 296 -6.95 15.82 14.19
CA ASP A 296 -7.14 17.19 13.73
C ASP A 296 -7.98 17.23 12.45
N ARG A 297 -9.25 17.55 12.61
CA ARG A 297 -10.27 17.45 11.56
C ARG A 297 -10.42 18.70 10.70
N ARG A 298 -9.61 19.75 10.91
CA ARG A 298 -9.80 21.03 10.20
C ARG A 298 -9.65 20.95 8.67
N GLY A 299 -9.06 19.88 8.16
CA GLY A 299 -8.95 19.65 6.71
C GLY A 299 -10.12 18.89 6.08
N PHE A 300 -11.05 18.37 6.90
CA PHE A 300 -12.31 17.81 6.41
C PHE A 300 -13.31 18.94 6.17
N VAL A 301 -13.26 19.53 4.98
CA VAL A 301 -14.19 20.59 4.58
C VAL A 301 -15.50 19.96 4.15
N PRO A 302 -16.67 20.46 4.62
CA PRO A 302 -17.97 19.96 4.18
C PRO A 302 -18.11 19.97 2.65
N THR A 303 -18.68 18.90 2.11
CA THR A 303 -18.87 18.74 0.66
C THR A 303 -20.17 19.40 0.18
N GLY A 304 -21.10 19.67 1.10
CA GLY A 304 -22.46 20.15 0.85
C GLY A 304 -23.50 19.01 0.83
N ASP A 305 -23.08 17.74 0.71
CA ASP A 305 -23.98 16.59 0.92
C ASP A 305 -23.99 16.24 2.42
N ILE A 306 -25.09 16.60 3.10
CA ILE A 306 -25.26 16.40 4.55
C ILE A 306 -25.09 14.92 4.94
N THR A 307 -25.57 14.00 4.12
CA THR A 307 -25.51 12.56 4.40
C THR A 307 -24.07 12.06 4.34
N PHE A 308 -23.34 12.48 3.32
CA PHE A 308 -21.92 12.14 3.17
C PHE A 308 -21.06 12.80 4.27
N ASP A 309 -21.29 14.08 4.55
CA ASP A 309 -20.55 14.81 5.59
C ASP A 309 -20.77 14.18 6.97
N SER A 310 -22.01 13.75 7.28
CA SER A 310 -22.34 13.02 8.49
C SER A 310 -21.66 11.64 8.55
N LEU A 311 -21.60 10.92 7.43
CA LEU A 311 -20.88 9.65 7.32
C LEU A 311 -19.39 9.84 7.63
N ILE A 312 -18.73 10.77 6.94
CA ILE A 312 -17.31 11.07 7.18
C ILE A 312 -17.08 11.45 8.65
N ALA A 313 -17.98 12.26 9.23
CA ALA A 313 -17.91 12.64 10.63
C ALA A 313 -17.95 11.44 11.58
N SER A 314 -18.85 10.48 11.35
CA SER A 314 -18.98 9.27 12.18
C SER A 314 -17.81 8.30 12.01
N CYS A 315 -17.31 8.14 10.78
CA CYS A 315 -16.18 7.25 10.47
C CYS A 315 -14.82 7.82 10.94
N THR A 316 -14.70 9.14 11.08
CA THR A 316 -13.48 9.81 11.56
C THR A 316 -13.60 10.32 13.00
N ALA A 317 -14.64 9.95 13.74
CA ALA A 317 -14.81 10.27 15.15
C ALA A 317 -13.69 9.64 16.01
N ASP A 318 -13.61 10.08 17.27
CA ASP A 318 -12.73 9.46 18.24
C ASP A 318 -13.04 7.96 18.41
N PHE A 319 -12.05 7.18 18.77
CA PHE A 319 -12.10 5.71 18.74
C PHE A 319 -13.37 5.11 19.37
N HIS A 320 -13.82 5.63 20.52
CA HIS A 320 -15.00 5.11 21.21
C HIS A 320 -16.33 5.49 20.54
N GLN A 321 -16.36 6.61 19.81
CA GLN A 321 -17.56 7.13 19.12
C GLN A 321 -17.61 6.71 17.66
N ARG A 322 -16.49 6.20 17.12
CA ARG A 322 -16.38 5.80 15.75
C ARG A 322 -17.23 4.57 15.46
N THR A 323 -17.97 4.61 14.34
CA THR A 323 -18.63 3.42 13.82
C THR A 323 -17.61 2.32 13.47
N GLU A 324 -17.99 1.08 13.66
CA GLU A 324 -17.20 -0.09 13.23
C GLU A 324 -17.85 -0.83 12.05
N ASP A 325 -19.05 -0.40 11.64
CA ASP A 325 -19.80 -1.07 10.59
C ASP A 325 -19.49 -0.46 9.21
N ILE A 326 -18.56 -1.08 8.52
CA ILE A 326 -18.18 -0.71 7.14
C ILE A 326 -19.35 -0.96 6.16
N THR A 327 -20.30 -1.82 6.49
CA THR A 327 -21.47 -2.12 5.65
C THR A 327 -22.39 -0.91 5.57
N ILE A 328 -22.65 -0.27 6.72
CA ILE A 328 -23.44 0.98 6.77
C ILE A 328 -22.72 2.05 5.96
N ALA A 329 -21.40 2.20 6.15
CA ALA A 329 -20.59 3.19 5.44
C ALA A 329 -20.66 2.97 3.92
N ASN A 330 -20.51 1.73 3.43
CA ASN A 330 -20.60 1.42 2.01
C ASN A 330 -22.02 1.63 1.43
N ARG A 331 -23.06 1.35 2.22
CA ARG A 331 -24.45 1.61 1.80
C ARG A 331 -24.68 3.10 1.55
N VAL A 332 -24.22 3.97 2.44
CA VAL A 332 -24.33 5.42 2.29
C VAL A 332 -23.52 5.91 1.09
N LEU A 333 -22.31 5.37 0.88
CA LEU A 333 -21.51 5.68 -0.32
C LEU A 333 -22.26 5.31 -1.60
N ARG A 334 -22.88 4.12 -1.68
CA ARG A 334 -23.67 3.69 -2.84
C ARG A 334 -24.90 4.56 -3.08
N GLN A 335 -25.56 5.05 -2.02
CA GLN A 335 -26.66 6.01 -2.13
C GLN A 335 -26.18 7.36 -2.70
N LEU A 336 -25.02 7.85 -2.27
CA LEU A 336 -24.40 9.05 -2.84
C LEU A 336 -24.11 8.86 -4.33
N ILE A 337 -23.46 7.75 -4.71
CA ILE A 337 -23.18 7.41 -6.10
C ILE A 337 -24.46 7.43 -6.94
N GLY A 338 -25.55 6.83 -6.43
CA GLY A 338 -26.86 6.83 -7.11
C GLY A 338 -27.42 8.22 -7.33
N ARG A 339 -27.28 9.15 -6.37
CA ARG A 339 -27.70 10.55 -6.54
C ARG A 339 -26.84 11.28 -7.58
N LEU A 340 -25.51 11.15 -7.50
CA LEU A 340 -24.60 11.79 -8.46
C LEU A 340 -24.89 11.35 -9.91
N LYS A 341 -25.24 10.07 -10.13
CA LYS A 341 -25.65 9.59 -11.46
C LYS A 341 -26.90 10.27 -12.02
N LEU A 342 -27.82 10.66 -11.15
CA LEU A 342 -29.06 11.33 -11.56
C LEU A 342 -28.85 12.82 -11.84
N GLU A 343 -27.83 13.44 -11.25
CA GLU A 343 -27.47 14.85 -11.47
C GLU A 343 -26.68 15.04 -12.77
N ASP A 344 -25.95 14.02 -13.23
CA ASP A 344 -25.16 14.03 -14.47
C ASP A 344 -26.01 13.66 -15.73
N CYS A 345 -27.28 13.24 -15.58
CA CYS A 345 -28.24 12.95 -16.63
C CYS A 345 -29.11 14.16 -16.95
#